data_c93bcf502ef01e41b22e622a104c2abb
#
_entry.id   c93bcf502ef01e41b22e622a104c2abb
#
_cell.length_a   1.000
_cell.length_b   1.000
_cell.length_c   1.000
_cell.angle_alpha   90.00
_cell.angle_beta   90.00
_cell.angle_gamma   90.00
#
_symmetry.space_group_name_H-M   'P 1'
#
loop_
_entity.id
_entity.type
_entity.pdbx_description
1 polymer ?
#
loop_
_entity_poly.entity_id
_entity_poly.type
_entity_poly.pdbx_seq_one_letter_code
_entity_poly.pdbx_strand_id
1 'polypeptide(L)'
;MHAIGHELLKNFPNMRLLCITSEDFVNEFIQCIQDKNTESFRRRYRNVDVLFVDDIQFLGRGDKESSKEEFFHTFNKLYQDKKQMVFTSDRPPRDIKKLEERLRSRFENGMVTQIEPPDLETRTAILRAWAEKENITCDLDALNYIAANVSENIRKLHGAFIRVLLEASQSKSNVTLPLVKHAQDEKKYITIDEITTYICQHYNINYKELMGKKKTKDIALPRQIAMYMCRELTGNTYPHIGTAFNGRDHTTVMHACSQIRKKIDKDSHFKEHLEKMMNEIRGVDN
;
A
#
# COMPACT_ATOMS: atom_id res chain seq x y z
N MET A 1 14.91 -3.58 -9.35
CA MET A 1 16.28 -3.03 -9.15
C MET A 1 17.21 -3.99 -8.40
N HIS A 2 16.87 -4.51 -7.22
CA HIS A 2 17.79 -5.38 -6.44
C HIS A 2 18.34 -6.58 -7.22
N ALA A 3 17.53 -7.27 -8.02
CA ALA A 3 17.99 -8.38 -8.85
C ALA A 3 19.07 -7.95 -9.86
N ILE A 4 18.90 -6.79 -10.49
CA ILE A 4 19.90 -6.22 -11.41
C ILE A 4 21.20 -5.91 -10.63
N GLY A 5 21.06 -5.31 -9.44
CA GLY A 5 22.21 -4.99 -8.58
C GLY A 5 22.99 -6.22 -8.16
N HIS A 6 22.31 -7.28 -7.75
CA HIS A 6 22.96 -8.54 -7.39
C HIS A 6 23.71 -9.17 -8.58
N GLU A 7 23.09 -9.18 -9.77
CA GLU A 7 23.75 -9.73 -10.94
C GLU A 7 24.95 -8.90 -11.39
N LEU A 8 24.86 -7.57 -11.28
CA LEU A 8 25.99 -6.68 -11.55
C LEU A 8 27.16 -6.93 -10.57
N LEU A 9 26.88 -7.00 -9.27
CA LEU A 9 27.91 -7.22 -8.26
C LEU A 9 28.52 -8.63 -8.33
N LYS A 10 27.75 -9.62 -8.79
CA LYS A 10 28.27 -10.97 -9.06
C LYS A 10 29.28 -10.96 -10.20
N ASN A 11 29.01 -10.21 -11.26
CA ASN A 11 29.86 -10.12 -12.44
C ASN A 11 31.01 -9.10 -12.26
N PHE A 12 30.80 -8.07 -11.45
CA PHE A 12 31.73 -6.97 -11.21
C PHE A 12 31.83 -6.63 -9.71
N PRO A 13 32.52 -7.44 -8.89
CA PRO A 13 32.51 -7.31 -7.42
C PRO A 13 33.03 -5.98 -6.88
N ASN A 14 33.90 -5.29 -7.62
CA ASN A 14 34.50 -4.02 -7.19
C ASN A 14 33.71 -2.78 -7.62
N MET A 15 32.54 -2.97 -8.23
CA MET A 15 31.71 -1.87 -8.71
C MET A 15 31.04 -1.13 -7.56
N ARG A 16 31.12 0.19 -7.57
CA ARG A 16 30.48 1.05 -6.57
C ARG A 16 29.05 1.29 -7.00
N LEU A 17 28.12 0.53 -6.41
CA LEU A 17 26.69 0.63 -6.64
C LEU A 17 26.03 1.39 -5.49
N LEU A 18 25.27 2.44 -5.82
CA LEU A 18 24.44 3.18 -4.89
C LEU A 18 22.96 2.97 -5.26
N CYS A 19 22.16 2.53 -4.29
CA CYS A 19 20.72 2.35 -4.43
C CYS A 19 20.00 3.23 -3.41
N ILE A 20 19.13 4.10 -3.89
CA ILE A 20 18.41 5.08 -3.07
C ILE A 20 16.99 5.26 -3.60
N THR A 21 16.12 5.89 -2.79
CA THR A 21 14.86 6.44 -3.28
C THR A 21 15.06 7.90 -3.73
N SER A 22 14.18 8.39 -4.61
CA SER A 22 14.24 9.80 -4.99
C SER A 22 13.91 10.74 -3.82
N GLU A 23 13.13 10.28 -2.84
CA GLU A 23 12.85 11.03 -1.61
C GLU A 23 14.10 11.15 -0.73
N ASP A 24 14.88 10.06 -0.58
CA ASP A 24 16.14 10.10 0.17
C ASP A 24 17.14 11.06 -0.46
N PHE A 25 17.27 11.03 -1.80
CA PHE A 25 18.12 11.97 -2.53
C PHE A 25 17.76 13.44 -2.19
N VAL A 26 16.47 13.77 -2.25
CA VAL A 26 15.97 15.11 -1.95
C VAL A 26 16.20 15.48 -0.49
N ASN A 27 15.93 14.59 0.44
CA ASN A 27 16.07 14.84 1.88
C ASN A 27 17.54 15.01 2.27
N GLU A 28 18.43 14.12 1.78
CA GLU A 28 19.89 14.26 2.00
C GLU A 28 20.45 15.56 1.41
N PHE A 29 19.99 15.97 0.22
CA PHE A 29 20.44 17.21 -0.37
C PHE A 29 20.02 18.43 0.46
N ILE A 30 18.77 18.46 0.94
CA ILE A 30 18.28 19.53 1.82
C ILE A 30 19.10 19.60 3.11
N GLN A 31 19.38 18.45 3.72
CA GLN A 31 20.22 18.39 4.92
C GLN A 31 21.62 18.92 4.64
N CYS A 32 22.23 18.53 3.52
CA CYS A 32 23.57 19.00 3.14
C CYS A 32 23.61 20.52 2.85
N ILE A 33 22.51 21.13 2.38
CA ILE A 33 22.42 22.59 2.27
C ILE A 33 22.41 23.24 3.65
N GLN A 34 21.63 22.72 4.59
CA GLN A 34 21.56 23.24 5.96
C GLN A 34 22.92 23.15 6.67
N ASP A 35 23.62 22.03 6.47
CA ASP A 35 24.94 21.76 7.04
C ASP A 35 26.09 22.44 6.27
N LYS A 36 25.78 23.20 5.20
CA LYS A 36 26.76 23.85 4.29
C LYS A 36 27.81 22.88 3.73
N ASN A 37 27.41 21.63 3.48
CA ASN A 37 28.30 20.54 3.04
C ASN A 37 27.81 19.87 1.75
N THR A 38 27.49 20.65 0.75
CA THR A 38 26.98 20.13 -0.55
C THR A 38 28.06 19.38 -1.35
N GLU A 39 29.34 19.61 -1.04
CA GLU A 39 30.44 18.92 -1.73
C GLU A 39 30.50 17.43 -1.36
N SER A 40 30.30 17.08 -0.09
CA SER A 40 30.23 15.67 0.33
C SER A 40 29.11 14.92 -0.34
N PHE A 41 27.93 15.59 -0.48
CA PHE A 41 26.81 15.06 -1.21
C PHE A 41 27.15 14.76 -2.68
N ARG A 42 27.73 15.75 -3.38
CA ARG A 42 28.16 15.59 -4.78
C ARG A 42 29.18 14.47 -4.94
N ARG A 43 30.14 14.37 -4.02
CA ARG A 43 31.14 13.28 -4.01
C ARG A 43 30.50 11.91 -3.85
N ARG A 44 29.51 11.78 -2.97
CA ARG A 44 28.76 10.52 -2.74
C ARG A 44 28.00 10.07 -3.99
N TYR A 45 27.25 10.98 -4.62
CA TYR A 45 26.34 10.65 -5.71
C TYR A 45 27.01 10.62 -7.10
N ARG A 46 28.09 11.38 -7.30
CA ARG A 46 28.76 11.48 -8.61
C ARG A 46 29.97 10.54 -8.77
N ASN A 47 30.45 9.92 -7.68
CA ASN A 47 31.59 8.99 -7.70
C ASN A 47 31.15 7.52 -7.61
N VAL A 48 30.05 7.16 -8.23
CA VAL A 48 29.53 5.80 -8.32
C VAL A 48 29.74 5.23 -9.72
N ASP A 49 29.75 3.92 -9.84
CA ASP A 49 29.79 3.25 -11.14
C ASP A 49 28.39 2.90 -11.62
N VAL A 50 27.48 2.69 -10.66
CA VAL A 50 26.05 2.44 -10.91
C VAL A 50 25.19 3.21 -9.92
N LEU A 51 24.23 3.96 -10.41
CA LEU A 51 23.22 4.66 -9.60
C LEU A 51 21.84 4.06 -9.85
N PHE A 52 21.23 3.53 -8.80
CA PHE A 52 19.83 3.12 -8.78
C PHE A 52 18.99 4.12 -8.02
N VAL A 53 17.92 4.63 -8.66
CA VAL A 53 16.97 5.54 -8.01
C VAL A 53 15.57 4.98 -8.12
N ASP A 54 14.99 4.66 -6.98
CA ASP A 54 13.65 4.13 -6.89
C ASP A 54 12.63 5.28 -6.80
N ASP A 55 11.46 5.05 -7.40
CA ASP A 55 10.31 5.94 -7.27
C ASP A 55 10.57 7.37 -7.78
N ILE A 56 11.15 7.54 -8.98
CA ILE A 56 11.49 8.87 -9.54
C ILE A 56 10.28 9.80 -9.70
N GLN A 57 9.04 9.28 -9.69
CA GLN A 57 7.83 10.12 -9.73
C GLN A 57 7.75 11.11 -8.55
N PHE A 58 8.45 10.86 -7.45
CA PHE A 58 8.47 11.77 -6.31
C PHE A 58 9.38 12.98 -6.50
N LEU A 59 10.30 12.97 -7.47
CA LEU A 59 11.04 14.17 -7.87
C LEU A 59 10.10 15.30 -8.34
N GLY A 60 8.93 14.96 -8.87
CA GLY A 60 7.91 15.93 -9.28
C GLY A 60 7.08 16.51 -8.13
N ARG A 61 7.22 16.02 -6.89
CA ARG A 61 6.42 16.48 -5.74
C ARG A 61 7.06 17.67 -5.05
N GLY A 62 6.25 18.70 -4.81
CA GLY A 62 6.66 19.92 -4.08
C GLY A 62 7.47 20.92 -4.92
N ASP A 63 7.68 22.10 -4.35
CA ASP A 63 8.39 23.22 -4.99
C ASP A 63 9.88 23.26 -4.60
N LYS A 64 10.55 22.08 -4.66
CA LYS A 64 11.96 21.91 -4.31
C LYS A 64 12.84 22.03 -5.56
N GLU A 65 12.79 23.18 -6.24
CA GLU A 65 13.51 23.41 -7.50
C GLU A 65 15.02 23.14 -7.39
N SER A 66 15.66 23.58 -6.29
CA SER A 66 17.10 23.34 -6.08
C SER A 66 17.47 21.86 -6.04
N SER A 67 16.59 20.99 -5.50
CA SER A 67 16.83 19.55 -5.45
C SER A 67 16.67 18.90 -6.82
N LYS A 68 15.71 19.38 -7.63
CA LYS A 68 15.54 18.92 -9.02
C LYS A 68 16.74 19.31 -9.87
N GLU A 69 17.22 20.55 -9.69
CA GLU A 69 18.40 21.05 -10.39
C GLU A 69 19.66 20.24 -10.02
N GLU A 70 19.88 19.95 -8.73
CA GLU A 70 21.02 19.11 -8.30
C GLU A 70 20.89 17.67 -8.84
N PHE A 71 19.67 17.11 -8.90
CA PHE A 71 19.43 15.81 -9.50
C PHE A 71 19.78 15.84 -10.99
N PHE A 72 19.36 16.86 -11.72
CA PHE A 72 19.71 17.04 -13.13
C PHE A 72 21.23 17.14 -13.34
N HIS A 73 21.92 17.89 -12.51
CA HIS A 73 23.40 17.99 -12.57
C HIS A 73 24.08 16.66 -12.27
N THR A 74 23.57 15.90 -11.29
CA THR A 74 24.08 14.59 -10.95
C THR A 74 23.86 13.60 -12.11
N PHE A 75 22.66 13.59 -12.69
CA PHE A 75 22.35 12.80 -13.87
C PHE A 75 23.32 13.11 -15.02
N ASN A 76 23.48 14.39 -15.38
CA ASN A 76 24.35 14.78 -16.47
C ASN A 76 25.81 14.38 -16.26
N LYS A 77 26.31 14.52 -15.04
CA LYS A 77 27.69 14.11 -14.70
C LYS A 77 27.87 12.61 -14.91
N LEU A 78 26.98 11.79 -14.37
CA LEU A 78 27.03 10.33 -14.53
C LEU A 78 26.87 9.91 -15.99
N TYR A 79 25.98 10.58 -16.73
CA TYR A 79 25.79 10.34 -18.16
C TYR A 79 27.04 10.64 -18.99
N GLN A 80 27.69 11.79 -18.74
CA GLN A 80 28.93 12.17 -19.40
C GLN A 80 30.08 11.20 -19.07
N ASP A 81 30.13 10.73 -17.83
CA ASP A 81 31.13 9.76 -17.37
C ASP A 81 30.79 8.31 -17.78
N LYS A 82 29.74 8.13 -18.61
CA LYS A 82 29.25 6.83 -19.11
C LYS A 82 28.94 5.82 -17.97
N LYS A 83 28.47 6.33 -16.83
CA LYS A 83 28.06 5.49 -15.71
C LYS A 83 26.65 4.91 -15.95
N GLN A 84 26.42 3.73 -15.41
CA GLN A 84 25.10 3.11 -15.50
C GLN A 84 24.13 3.76 -14.52
N MET A 85 22.92 4.08 -15.00
CA MET A 85 21.82 4.54 -14.17
C MET A 85 20.59 3.67 -14.41
N VAL A 86 19.85 3.35 -13.36
CA VAL A 86 18.58 2.61 -13.44
C VAL A 86 17.56 3.32 -12.58
N PHE A 87 16.43 3.61 -13.17
CA PHE A 87 15.32 4.33 -12.54
C PHE A 87 14.08 3.45 -12.51
N THR A 88 13.29 3.52 -11.44
CA THR A 88 11.95 2.95 -11.41
C THR A 88 10.91 4.03 -11.24
N SER A 89 9.70 3.77 -11.71
CA SER A 89 8.56 4.68 -11.58
C SER A 89 7.25 3.88 -11.61
N ASP A 90 6.21 4.40 -10.97
CA ASP A 90 4.85 3.88 -11.05
C ASP A 90 4.12 4.27 -12.36
N ARG A 91 4.77 5.11 -13.19
CA ARG A 91 4.24 5.62 -14.46
C ARG A 91 5.36 5.99 -15.43
N PRO A 92 5.09 6.03 -16.74
CA PRO A 92 6.08 6.46 -17.72
C PRO A 92 6.51 7.92 -17.52
N PRO A 93 7.73 8.31 -17.95
CA PRO A 93 8.28 9.66 -17.73
C PRO A 93 7.36 10.80 -18.17
N ARG A 94 6.64 10.64 -19.28
CA ARG A 94 5.67 11.62 -19.82
C ARG A 94 4.51 11.93 -18.86
N ASP A 95 4.13 10.97 -17.99
CA ASP A 95 3.00 11.08 -17.08
C ASP A 95 3.41 11.55 -15.67
N ILE A 96 4.71 11.78 -15.44
CA ILE A 96 5.22 12.33 -14.17
C ILE A 96 4.92 13.82 -14.14
N LYS A 97 3.95 14.20 -13.31
CA LYS A 97 3.57 15.61 -13.13
C LYS A 97 4.72 16.42 -12.54
N LYS A 98 4.88 17.68 -13.01
CA LYS A 98 5.92 18.64 -12.52
C LYS A 98 7.37 18.12 -12.69
N LEU A 99 7.62 17.11 -13.51
CA LEU A 99 8.96 16.75 -13.91
C LEU A 99 9.44 17.75 -14.96
N GLU A 100 10.66 18.28 -14.79
CA GLU A 100 11.25 19.20 -15.76
C GLU A 100 11.41 18.51 -17.13
N GLU A 101 11.14 19.27 -18.22
CA GLU A 101 11.20 18.79 -19.59
C GLU A 101 12.57 18.17 -19.95
N ARG A 102 13.65 18.80 -19.48
CA ARG A 102 15.02 18.30 -19.71
C ARG A 102 15.28 16.95 -19.02
N LEU A 103 14.73 16.68 -17.81
CA LEU A 103 14.82 15.38 -17.17
C LEU A 103 13.92 14.34 -17.86
N ARG A 104 12.70 14.73 -18.25
CA ARG A 104 11.77 13.88 -18.98
C ARG A 104 12.41 13.37 -20.27
N SER A 105 12.95 14.29 -21.09
CA SER A 105 13.63 13.94 -22.34
C SER A 105 14.82 12.98 -22.12
N ARG A 106 15.57 13.15 -21.01
CA ARG A 106 16.67 12.24 -20.66
C ARG A 106 16.20 10.84 -20.31
N PHE A 107 15.10 10.72 -19.56
CA PHE A 107 14.53 9.43 -19.19
C PHE A 107 13.94 8.71 -20.43
N GLU A 108 13.27 9.45 -21.30
CA GLU A 108 12.69 8.89 -22.54
C GLU A 108 13.74 8.46 -23.56
N ASN A 109 14.90 9.10 -23.59
CA ASN A 109 16.02 8.72 -24.46
C ASN A 109 16.75 7.45 -23.98
N GLY A 110 16.47 6.96 -22.78
CA GLY A 110 16.98 5.70 -22.25
C GLY A 110 16.16 4.50 -22.73
N MET A 111 16.57 3.31 -22.31
CA MET A 111 15.76 2.10 -22.46
C MET A 111 14.61 2.14 -21.44
N VAL A 112 13.39 2.33 -21.90
CA VAL A 112 12.17 2.27 -21.08
C VAL A 112 11.51 0.93 -21.28
N THR A 113 11.28 0.20 -20.17
CA THR A 113 10.57 -1.08 -20.19
C THR A 113 9.48 -1.08 -19.14
N GLN A 114 8.35 -1.70 -19.43
CA GLN A 114 7.25 -1.87 -18.51
C GLN A 114 7.33 -3.27 -17.89
N ILE A 115 7.11 -3.34 -16.59
CA ILE A 115 6.97 -4.61 -15.85
C ILE A 115 5.49 -4.85 -15.67
N GLU A 116 4.96 -5.83 -16.40
CA GLU A 116 3.56 -6.22 -16.32
C GLU A 116 3.29 -7.02 -15.03
N PRO A 117 2.04 -7.00 -14.53
CA PRO A 117 1.64 -7.93 -13.49
C PRO A 117 1.87 -9.38 -13.94
N PRO A 118 2.33 -10.26 -13.05
CA PRO A 118 2.57 -11.65 -13.42
C PRO A 118 1.25 -12.38 -13.73
N ASP A 119 1.30 -13.28 -14.70
CA ASP A 119 0.22 -14.21 -14.99
C ASP A 119 0.03 -15.25 -13.86
N LEU A 120 -0.98 -16.10 -13.98
CA LEU A 120 -1.30 -17.11 -12.97
C LEU A 120 -0.15 -18.10 -12.75
N GLU A 121 0.50 -18.56 -13.82
CA GLU A 121 1.60 -19.51 -13.74
C GLU A 121 2.80 -18.91 -13.02
N THR A 122 3.15 -17.69 -13.39
CA THR A 122 4.24 -16.93 -12.73
C THR A 122 3.93 -16.67 -11.24
N ARG A 123 2.69 -16.31 -10.89
CA ARG A 123 2.29 -16.14 -9.49
C ARG A 123 2.43 -17.45 -8.70
N THR A 124 1.99 -18.57 -9.27
CA THR A 124 2.15 -19.89 -8.64
C THR A 124 3.63 -20.25 -8.47
N ALA A 125 4.46 -20.00 -9.48
CA ALA A 125 5.91 -20.26 -9.40
C ALA A 125 6.57 -19.39 -8.31
N ILE A 126 6.18 -18.12 -8.17
CA ILE A 126 6.66 -17.23 -7.12
C ILE A 126 6.27 -17.75 -5.73
N LEU A 127 5.02 -18.17 -5.54
CA LEU A 127 4.56 -18.72 -4.26
C LEU A 127 5.32 -19.99 -3.90
N ARG A 128 5.59 -20.86 -4.89
CA ARG A 128 6.39 -22.07 -4.69
C ARG A 128 7.82 -21.72 -4.26
N ALA A 129 8.48 -20.80 -4.96
CA ALA A 129 9.81 -20.36 -4.60
C ALA A 129 9.90 -19.75 -3.20
N TRP A 130 8.87 -19.03 -2.76
CA TRP A 130 8.79 -18.52 -1.37
C TRP A 130 8.61 -19.66 -0.37
N ALA A 131 7.75 -20.64 -0.65
CA ALA A 131 7.55 -21.82 0.22
C ALA A 131 8.85 -22.62 0.38
N GLU A 132 9.56 -22.85 -0.71
CA GLU A 132 10.86 -23.54 -0.71
C GLU A 132 11.92 -22.79 0.12
N LYS A 133 11.97 -21.46 -0.06
CA LYS A 133 12.91 -20.59 0.69
C LYS A 133 12.66 -20.64 2.21
N GLU A 134 11.40 -20.69 2.62
CA GLU A 134 11.00 -20.78 4.03
C GLU A 134 10.99 -22.24 4.56
N ASN A 135 11.33 -23.23 3.72
CA ASN A 135 11.29 -24.67 4.03
C ASN A 135 9.90 -25.15 4.50
N ILE A 136 8.84 -24.66 3.87
CA ILE A 136 7.46 -24.97 4.23
C ILE A 136 6.83 -25.87 3.18
N THR A 137 6.22 -26.96 3.64
CA THR A 137 5.46 -27.86 2.77
C THR A 137 4.08 -27.26 2.47
N CYS A 138 3.84 -26.99 1.19
CA CYS A 138 2.57 -26.44 0.70
C CYS A 138 1.99 -27.37 -0.39
N ASP A 139 0.70 -27.63 -0.31
CA ASP A 139 -0.01 -28.31 -1.38
C ASP A 139 -0.08 -27.43 -2.61
N LEU A 140 0.08 -28.03 -3.80
CA LEU A 140 0.03 -27.30 -5.07
C LEU A 140 -1.34 -26.61 -5.26
N ASP A 141 -2.43 -27.27 -4.89
CA ASP A 141 -3.79 -26.72 -4.98
C ASP A 141 -3.98 -25.49 -4.07
N ALA A 142 -3.32 -25.51 -2.90
CA ALA A 142 -3.32 -24.37 -1.99
C ALA A 142 -2.61 -23.16 -2.61
N LEU A 143 -1.44 -23.36 -3.22
CA LEU A 143 -0.69 -22.30 -3.91
C LEU A 143 -1.46 -21.77 -5.13
N ASN A 144 -2.03 -22.66 -5.94
CA ASN A 144 -2.87 -22.28 -7.08
C ASN A 144 -4.09 -21.46 -6.65
N TYR A 145 -4.72 -21.82 -5.55
CA TYR A 145 -5.86 -21.08 -5.02
C TYR A 145 -5.45 -19.66 -4.58
N ILE A 146 -4.33 -19.50 -3.87
CA ILE A 146 -3.80 -18.16 -3.52
C ILE A 146 -3.52 -17.36 -4.79
N ALA A 147 -2.81 -17.95 -5.76
CA ALA A 147 -2.45 -17.30 -7.01
C ALA A 147 -3.67 -16.86 -7.84
N ALA A 148 -4.74 -17.65 -7.86
CA ALA A 148 -5.97 -17.35 -8.58
C ALA A 148 -6.75 -16.18 -7.93
N ASN A 149 -6.82 -16.14 -6.59
CA ASN A 149 -7.62 -15.17 -5.87
C ASN A 149 -6.89 -13.83 -5.61
N VAL A 150 -5.55 -13.79 -5.72
CA VAL A 150 -4.75 -12.57 -5.50
C VAL A 150 -4.00 -12.21 -6.77
N SER A 151 -4.67 -11.48 -7.66
CA SER A 151 -4.13 -11.09 -8.98
C SER A 151 -3.63 -9.65 -9.05
N GLU A 152 -3.92 -8.80 -8.06
CA GLU A 152 -3.71 -7.36 -8.15
C GLU A 152 -2.23 -6.95 -8.20
N ASN A 153 -1.39 -7.46 -7.31
CA ASN A 153 0.05 -7.20 -7.30
C ASN A 153 0.81 -8.18 -6.40
N ILE A 154 2.13 -8.26 -6.60
CA ILE A 154 3.02 -9.15 -5.84
C ILE A 154 3.06 -8.83 -4.34
N ARG A 155 2.91 -7.57 -3.92
CA ARG A 155 2.90 -7.20 -2.49
C ARG A 155 1.67 -7.78 -1.79
N LYS A 156 0.50 -7.73 -2.44
CA LYS A 156 -0.73 -8.37 -1.93
C LYS A 156 -0.60 -9.89 -1.93
N LEU A 157 -0.01 -10.46 -2.98
CA LEU A 157 0.27 -11.89 -3.06
C LEU A 157 1.16 -12.36 -1.90
N HIS A 158 2.25 -11.64 -1.63
CA HIS A 158 3.13 -11.90 -0.50
C HIS A 158 2.41 -11.77 0.84
N GLY A 159 1.63 -10.71 1.03
CA GLY A 159 0.83 -10.51 2.24
C GLY A 159 -0.20 -11.63 2.47
N ALA A 160 -0.83 -12.13 1.41
CA ALA A 160 -1.74 -13.28 1.50
C ALA A 160 -1.00 -14.56 1.87
N PHE A 161 0.17 -14.80 1.28
CA PHE A 161 1.02 -15.95 1.59
C PHE A 161 1.49 -15.93 3.05
N ILE A 162 2.00 -14.80 3.54
CA ILE A 162 2.43 -14.66 4.95
C ILE A 162 1.28 -14.95 5.93
N ARG A 163 0.06 -14.50 5.64
CA ARG A 163 -1.11 -14.81 6.49
C ARG A 163 -1.36 -16.30 6.58
N VAL A 164 -1.33 -17.00 5.44
CA VAL A 164 -1.50 -18.46 5.40
C VAL A 164 -0.40 -19.16 6.19
N LEU A 165 0.85 -18.69 6.11
CA LEU A 165 1.96 -19.24 6.88
C LEU A 165 1.79 -19.06 8.39
N LEU A 166 1.30 -17.90 8.82
CA LEU A 166 1.01 -17.64 10.24
C LEU A 166 -0.04 -18.59 10.78
N GLU A 167 -1.10 -18.85 10.01
CA GLU A 167 -2.16 -19.78 10.40
C GLU A 167 -1.68 -21.23 10.42
N ALA A 168 -0.92 -21.65 9.43
CA ALA A 168 -0.28 -22.94 9.40
C ALA A 168 0.66 -23.16 10.61
N SER A 169 1.41 -22.12 10.99
CA SER A 169 2.28 -22.15 12.16
C SER A 169 1.49 -22.29 13.48
N GLN A 170 0.37 -21.56 13.62
CA GLN A 170 -0.49 -21.63 14.81
C GLN A 170 -1.16 -23.01 14.96
N SER A 171 -1.63 -23.58 13.85
CA SER A 171 -2.26 -24.89 13.82
C SER A 171 -1.25 -26.05 13.77
N LYS A 172 0.06 -25.76 13.67
CA LYS A 172 1.14 -26.75 13.45
C LYS A 172 0.85 -27.72 12.30
N SER A 173 0.26 -27.23 11.24
CA SER A 173 -0.15 -28.00 10.07
C SER A 173 0.57 -27.55 8.81
N ASN A 174 0.59 -28.42 7.79
CA ASN A 174 1.02 -28.03 6.45
C ASN A 174 0.03 -27.06 5.83
N VAL A 175 0.49 -26.29 4.83
CA VAL A 175 -0.36 -25.38 4.06
C VAL A 175 -1.22 -26.21 3.09
N THR A 176 -2.46 -26.46 3.48
CA THR A 176 -3.44 -27.21 2.69
C THR A 176 -4.52 -26.30 2.12
N LEU A 177 -5.23 -26.75 1.09
CA LEU A 177 -6.30 -25.96 0.48
C LEU A 177 -7.42 -25.56 1.49
N PRO A 178 -7.90 -26.45 2.40
CA PRO A 178 -8.87 -26.03 3.41
C PRO A 178 -8.35 -24.89 4.32
N LEU A 179 -7.09 -24.98 4.76
CA LEU A 179 -6.46 -23.95 5.59
C LEU A 179 -6.36 -22.62 4.85
N VAL A 180 -5.98 -22.64 3.56
CA VAL A 180 -5.90 -21.42 2.74
C VAL A 180 -7.27 -20.77 2.55
N LYS A 181 -8.31 -21.57 2.30
CA LYS A 181 -9.69 -21.06 2.22
C LYS A 181 -10.09 -20.40 3.53
N HIS A 182 -9.89 -21.08 4.67
CA HIS A 182 -10.16 -20.52 5.98
C HIS A 182 -9.39 -19.20 6.22
N ALA A 183 -8.07 -19.18 5.97
CA ALA A 183 -7.23 -17.98 6.12
C ALA A 183 -7.62 -16.81 5.19
N GLN A 184 -8.24 -17.09 4.05
CA GLN A 184 -8.74 -16.07 3.14
C GLN A 184 -10.20 -15.68 3.41
N ASP A 185 -11.03 -16.62 3.90
CA ASP A 185 -12.41 -16.36 4.32
C ASP A 185 -12.47 -15.63 5.67
N GLU A 186 -11.51 -15.90 6.57
CA GLU A 186 -11.38 -15.20 7.85
C GLU A 186 -10.73 -13.82 7.73
N LYS A 187 -11.25 -12.96 6.98
CA LYS A 187 -11.10 -11.50 6.99
C LYS A 187 -10.89 -10.96 5.58
N LYS A 188 -11.93 -10.76 4.91
CA LYS A 188 -12.13 -9.51 4.21
C LYS A 188 -11.93 -8.44 5.29
N TYR A 189 -10.72 -7.81 5.36
CA TYR A 189 -10.50 -6.70 6.27
C TYR A 189 -11.45 -5.60 5.86
N ILE A 190 -12.59 -5.59 6.53
CA ILE A 190 -13.60 -4.57 6.31
C ILE A 190 -12.97 -3.26 6.71
N THR A 191 -12.86 -2.34 5.77
CA THR A 191 -12.31 -1.01 5.99
C THR A 191 -13.39 -0.04 6.43
N ILE A 192 -12.99 1.06 7.11
CA ILE A 192 -13.93 2.14 7.46
C ILE A 192 -14.59 2.70 6.19
N ASP A 193 -13.86 2.79 5.07
CA ASP A 193 -14.37 3.29 3.80
C ASP A 193 -15.42 2.35 3.18
N GLU A 194 -15.24 1.04 3.25
CA GLU A 194 -16.25 0.07 2.81
C GLU A 194 -17.52 0.18 3.65
N ILE A 195 -17.40 0.27 4.99
CA ILE A 195 -18.55 0.44 5.88
C ILE A 195 -19.30 1.74 5.57
N THR A 196 -18.56 2.85 5.44
CA THR A 196 -19.20 4.15 5.15
C THR A 196 -19.86 4.19 3.78
N THR A 197 -19.24 3.56 2.78
CA THR A 197 -19.81 3.42 1.44
C THR A 197 -21.10 2.60 1.47
N TYR A 198 -21.08 1.43 2.14
CA TYR A 198 -22.26 0.60 2.32
C TYR A 198 -23.40 1.35 3.02
N ILE A 199 -23.12 2.05 4.12
CA ILE A 199 -24.12 2.86 4.84
C ILE A 199 -24.69 3.97 3.96
N CYS A 200 -23.86 4.65 3.16
CA CYS A 200 -24.32 5.65 2.21
C CYS A 200 -25.30 5.06 1.19
N GLN A 201 -24.99 3.89 0.64
CA GLN A 201 -25.87 3.21 -0.32
C GLN A 201 -27.15 2.71 0.35
N HIS A 202 -27.04 2.05 1.51
CA HIS A 202 -28.20 1.46 2.21
C HIS A 202 -29.22 2.50 2.66
N TYR A 203 -28.77 3.67 3.15
CA TYR A 203 -29.64 4.77 3.60
C TYR A 203 -29.86 5.87 2.54
N ASN A 204 -29.31 5.70 1.34
CA ASN A 204 -29.36 6.68 0.25
C ASN A 204 -28.89 8.08 0.70
N ILE A 205 -27.74 8.15 1.38
CA ILE A 205 -27.14 9.36 1.93
C ILE A 205 -25.83 9.65 1.20
N ASN A 206 -25.59 10.94 0.91
CA ASN A 206 -24.33 11.36 0.32
C ASN A 206 -23.19 11.25 1.36
N TYR A 207 -22.01 10.77 0.94
CA TYR A 207 -20.81 10.63 1.78
C TYR A 207 -20.45 11.94 2.52
N LYS A 208 -20.53 13.10 1.83
CA LYS A 208 -20.27 14.41 2.45
C LYS A 208 -21.26 14.74 3.57
N GLU A 209 -22.49 14.26 3.49
CA GLU A 209 -23.51 14.45 4.53
C GLU A 209 -23.28 13.51 5.71
N LEU A 210 -22.93 12.25 5.43
CA LEU A 210 -22.57 11.28 6.46
C LEU A 210 -21.39 11.78 7.31
N MET A 211 -20.35 12.33 6.67
CA MET A 211 -19.17 12.88 7.33
C MET A 211 -19.40 14.29 7.90
N GLY A 212 -20.38 15.01 7.41
CA GLY A 212 -20.67 16.39 7.76
C GLY A 212 -21.19 16.60 9.21
N LYS A 213 -21.39 17.87 9.60
CA LYS A 213 -21.84 18.28 10.93
C LYS A 213 -23.37 18.27 11.11
N LYS A 214 -24.16 18.00 10.07
CA LYS A 214 -25.63 17.97 10.13
C LYS A 214 -26.11 16.95 11.17
N LYS A 215 -27.12 17.34 11.98
CA LYS A 215 -27.69 16.55 13.09
C LYS A 215 -29.15 16.13 12.85
N THR A 216 -29.63 16.18 11.60
CA THR A 216 -30.99 15.71 11.28
C THR A 216 -31.10 14.20 11.56
N LYS A 217 -32.29 13.74 11.99
CA LYS A 217 -32.52 12.33 12.35
C LYS A 217 -32.11 11.36 11.25
N ASP A 218 -32.36 11.74 10.00
CA ASP A 218 -32.08 10.93 8.81
C ASP A 218 -30.59 10.71 8.53
N ILE A 219 -29.72 11.55 9.11
CA ILE A 219 -28.26 11.46 8.96
C ILE A 219 -27.59 11.02 10.28
N ALA A 220 -28.19 11.40 11.42
CA ALA A 220 -27.58 11.13 12.72
C ALA A 220 -27.57 9.63 13.06
N LEU A 221 -28.68 8.93 12.82
CA LEU A 221 -28.78 7.50 13.10
C LEU A 221 -27.86 6.65 12.18
N PRO A 222 -27.91 6.82 10.84
CA PRO A 222 -26.96 6.13 9.95
C PRO A 222 -25.50 6.37 10.31
N ARG A 223 -25.13 7.59 10.69
CA ARG A 223 -23.77 7.90 11.14
C ARG A 223 -23.39 7.17 12.44
N GLN A 224 -24.30 7.07 13.41
CA GLN A 224 -24.08 6.31 14.63
C GLN A 224 -23.93 4.82 14.35
N ILE A 225 -24.75 4.27 13.45
CA ILE A 225 -24.64 2.90 12.97
C ILE A 225 -23.29 2.67 12.30
N ALA A 226 -22.85 3.56 11.39
CA ALA A 226 -21.56 3.47 10.74
C ALA A 226 -20.40 3.45 11.75
N MET A 227 -20.39 4.35 12.74
CA MET A 227 -19.38 4.38 13.81
C MET A 227 -19.37 3.09 14.64
N TYR A 228 -20.55 2.57 14.99
CA TYR A 228 -20.70 1.32 15.71
C TYR A 228 -20.16 0.14 14.89
N MET A 229 -20.57 0.02 13.62
CA MET A 229 -20.10 -1.03 12.73
C MET A 229 -18.58 -0.95 12.51
N CYS A 230 -18.01 0.25 12.35
CA CYS A 230 -16.57 0.44 12.30
C CYS A 230 -15.88 -0.13 13.55
N ARG A 231 -16.44 0.09 14.75
CA ARG A 231 -15.88 -0.44 16.00
C ARG A 231 -15.94 -1.96 16.06
N GLU A 232 -17.10 -2.54 15.73
CA GLU A 232 -17.35 -3.99 15.86
C GLU A 232 -16.68 -4.81 14.74
N LEU A 233 -16.63 -4.28 13.50
CA LEU A 233 -16.13 -5.04 12.34
C LEU A 233 -14.63 -4.85 12.12
N THR A 234 -14.06 -3.67 12.47
CA THR A 234 -12.65 -3.38 12.19
C THR A 234 -11.76 -3.45 13.44
N GLY A 235 -12.34 -3.45 14.64
CA GLY A 235 -11.59 -3.38 15.91
C GLY A 235 -10.84 -2.06 16.13
N ASN A 236 -10.98 -1.06 15.25
CA ASN A 236 -10.30 0.23 15.34
C ASN A 236 -10.65 0.96 16.64
N THR A 237 -9.69 1.73 17.18
CA THR A 237 -9.90 2.53 18.40
C THR A 237 -10.84 3.70 18.16
N TYR A 238 -11.53 4.16 19.19
CA TYR A 238 -12.44 5.31 19.10
C TYR A 238 -11.78 6.58 18.55
N PRO A 239 -10.53 6.93 18.92
CA PRO A 239 -9.81 8.05 18.30
C PRO A 239 -9.60 7.87 16.80
N HIS A 240 -9.21 6.66 16.35
CA HIS A 240 -8.98 6.37 14.94
C HIS A 240 -10.26 6.51 14.12
N ILE A 241 -11.39 5.95 14.62
CA ILE A 241 -12.70 6.11 13.99
C ILE A 241 -13.11 7.60 13.97
N GLY A 242 -12.89 8.33 15.05
CA GLY A 242 -13.16 9.77 15.11
C GLY A 242 -12.43 10.56 14.05
N THR A 243 -11.15 10.27 13.84
CA THR A 243 -10.32 10.88 12.79
C THR A 243 -10.90 10.60 11.40
N ALA A 244 -11.26 9.35 11.11
CA ALA A 244 -11.88 8.94 9.84
C ALA A 244 -13.23 9.62 9.59
N PHE A 245 -14.02 9.90 10.64
CA PHE A 245 -15.27 10.65 10.57
C PHE A 245 -15.07 12.17 10.66
N ASN A 246 -14.14 12.71 9.86
CA ASN A 246 -13.85 14.14 9.73
C ASN A 246 -13.36 14.81 11.03
N GLY A 247 -12.48 14.13 11.75
CA GLY A 247 -11.84 14.66 12.99
C GLY A 247 -12.80 14.80 14.16
N ARG A 248 -13.80 13.92 14.30
CA ARG A 248 -14.68 13.92 15.47
C ARG A 248 -13.94 13.43 16.71
N ASP A 249 -14.29 14.03 17.84
CA ASP A 249 -13.76 13.59 19.12
C ASP A 249 -14.15 12.13 19.42
N HIS A 250 -13.24 11.40 20.05
CA HIS A 250 -13.45 10.00 20.46
C HIS A 250 -14.66 9.81 21.36
N THR A 251 -15.02 10.81 22.19
CA THR A 251 -16.22 10.79 23.03
C THR A 251 -17.50 10.77 22.21
N THR A 252 -17.51 11.43 21.03
CA THR A 252 -18.63 11.38 20.10
C THR A 252 -18.83 9.96 19.56
N VAL A 253 -17.75 9.27 19.22
CA VAL A 253 -17.79 7.88 18.72
C VAL A 253 -18.23 6.93 19.84
N MET A 254 -17.68 7.08 21.04
CA MET A 254 -18.10 6.30 22.23
C MET A 254 -19.60 6.48 22.52
N HIS A 255 -20.08 7.71 22.49
CA HIS A 255 -21.50 8.00 22.70
C HIS A 255 -22.37 7.37 21.61
N ALA A 256 -21.97 7.46 20.34
CA ALA A 256 -22.67 6.82 19.23
C ALA A 256 -22.77 5.30 19.42
N CYS A 257 -21.66 4.63 19.74
CA CYS A 257 -21.65 3.20 20.03
C CYS A 257 -22.55 2.83 21.22
N SER A 258 -22.52 3.61 22.30
CA SER A 258 -23.39 3.38 23.46
C SER A 258 -24.87 3.53 23.12
N GLN A 259 -25.25 4.50 22.29
CA GLN A 259 -26.64 4.70 21.86
C GLN A 259 -27.14 3.54 21.00
N ILE A 260 -26.31 3.04 20.08
CA ILE A 260 -26.66 1.88 19.24
C ILE A 260 -26.80 0.61 20.11
N ARG A 261 -25.90 0.35 21.05
CA ARG A 261 -26.01 -0.79 21.98
C ARG A 261 -27.31 -0.75 22.80
N LYS A 262 -27.63 0.40 23.38
CA LYS A 262 -28.90 0.58 24.11
C LYS A 262 -30.13 0.35 23.22
N LYS A 263 -30.03 0.63 21.92
CA LYS A 263 -31.13 0.41 20.99
C LYS A 263 -31.25 -1.06 20.61
N ILE A 264 -30.13 -1.77 20.44
CA ILE A 264 -30.08 -3.22 20.23
C ILE A 264 -30.75 -3.96 21.39
N ASP A 265 -30.45 -3.55 22.63
CA ASP A 265 -31.00 -4.15 23.85
C ASP A 265 -32.53 -3.98 23.99
N LYS A 266 -33.11 -2.94 23.36
CA LYS A 266 -34.53 -2.60 23.46
C LYS A 266 -35.40 -3.02 22.29
N ASP A 267 -34.77 -3.28 21.13
CA ASP A 267 -35.46 -3.47 19.86
C ASP A 267 -34.85 -4.66 19.10
N SER A 268 -35.51 -5.82 19.17
CA SER A 268 -35.05 -7.03 18.51
C SER A 268 -35.05 -6.92 16.99
N HIS A 269 -35.99 -6.22 16.39
CA HIS A 269 -36.02 -5.99 14.95
C HIS A 269 -34.85 -5.12 14.49
N PHE A 270 -34.50 -4.11 15.29
CA PHE A 270 -33.33 -3.29 14.99
C PHE A 270 -32.04 -4.11 15.09
N LYS A 271 -31.95 -5.03 16.06
CA LYS A 271 -30.83 -5.95 16.21
C LYS A 271 -30.67 -6.85 14.97
N GLU A 272 -31.73 -7.54 14.57
CA GLU A 272 -31.72 -8.39 13.37
C GLU A 272 -31.32 -7.63 12.10
N HIS A 273 -31.89 -6.42 11.93
CA HIS A 273 -31.57 -5.57 10.79
C HIS A 273 -30.08 -5.19 10.78
N LEU A 274 -29.51 -4.83 11.92
CA LEU A 274 -28.09 -4.47 12.06
C LEU A 274 -27.18 -5.68 11.82
N GLU A 275 -27.52 -6.85 12.35
CA GLU A 275 -26.81 -8.10 12.11
C GLU A 275 -26.81 -8.47 10.64
N LYS A 276 -27.93 -8.34 9.96
CA LYS A 276 -28.04 -8.55 8.50
C LYS A 276 -27.09 -7.61 7.74
N MET A 277 -27.08 -6.32 8.04
CA MET A 277 -26.17 -5.35 7.43
C MET A 277 -24.70 -5.71 7.67
N MET A 278 -24.35 -6.16 8.88
CA MET A 278 -23.00 -6.58 9.21
C MET A 278 -22.58 -7.85 8.46
N ASN A 279 -23.50 -8.79 8.23
CA ASN A 279 -23.27 -10.02 7.46
C ASN A 279 -23.12 -9.72 5.97
N GLU A 280 -23.92 -8.85 5.41
CA GLU A 280 -23.79 -8.40 4.01
C GLU A 280 -22.41 -7.76 3.74
N ILE A 281 -21.91 -6.94 4.67
CA ILE A 281 -20.56 -6.36 4.55
C ILE A 281 -19.47 -7.44 4.66
N ARG A 282 -19.66 -8.45 5.52
CA ARG A 282 -18.75 -9.59 5.66
C ARG A 282 -18.75 -10.49 4.42
N GLY A 283 -19.76 -10.37 3.53
CA GLY A 283 -19.95 -11.25 2.38
C GLY A 283 -20.43 -12.65 2.79
N VAL A 284 -21.08 -12.76 3.94
CA VAL A 284 -21.72 -14.00 4.41
C VAL A 284 -23.17 -13.93 3.92
N ASP A 285 -23.43 -14.48 2.74
CA ASP A 285 -24.82 -14.71 2.29
C ASP A 285 -25.44 -15.82 3.15
N ASN A 286 -26.67 -15.57 3.66
CA ASN A 286 -27.50 -16.56 4.30
C ASN A 286 -28.14 -17.50 3.28
#